data_5926731f2f9052f0ce5e12a620fa08b3
#
_entry.id   5926731f2f9052f0ce5e12a620fa08b3
#
_cell.length_a   1.000
_cell.length_b   1.000
_cell.length_c   1.000
_cell.angle_alpha   90.00
_cell.angle_beta   90.00
_cell.angle_gamma   90.00
#
_symmetry.space_group_name_H-M   'P 1'
#
loop_
_entity.id
_entity.type
_entity.pdbx_description
1 polymer ?
#
loop_
_entity_poly.entity_id
_entity_poly.type
_entity_poly.pdbx_seq_one_letter_code
_entity_poly.pdbx_strand_id
1 'polypeptide(L)'
;MDVAPTVADRRSACLAALAQGPARFHEPRRTDCPWCGSPRLRVLLRSTDLVQRKPGTFTLDQCAACSHLFQNPRLTPEGRDFYRRDPHLYGAREGLGAPLADRLLGTRTTDRRHLARALALRVFDEPECWLDVGTGTARFPALARRVLPYTSFDGLDPGRRIEDAVRSGRVEEGHRGSLPALAHRLAGRYDAVSMFHHLAGSPDPREELKGARLALRPGGHLMIEAADPECRYARLLGTWWPGCAQPRHLHLMPLAGLRAELKRLGFTVVAVDRRAPHVPADLAGALALAVNSRLPQGDVPWRARPAPLLRRGLRRAGWWASVPLLALAHALDRLLAPLLTRTGFGNAYRVIARRDPG
;
A
#
# COMPACT_ATOMS: atom_id res chain seq x y z
N MET A 1 -10.14 13.98 -24.62
CA MET A 1 -9.34 14.22 -23.38
C MET A 1 -10.32 14.62 -22.29
N ASP A 2 -10.72 13.69 -21.43
CA ASP A 2 -11.55 14.03 -20.27
C ASP A 2 -10.71 14.88 -19.32
N VAL A 3 -11.08 16.13 -19.15
CA VAL A 3 -10.47 17.03 -18.17
C VAL A 3 -10.74 16.44 -16.78
N ALA A 4 -9.67 16.20 -16.02
CA ALA A 4 -9.82 15.69 -14.67
C ALA A 4 -10.72 16.62 -13.85
N PRO A 5 -11.78 16.11 -13.18
CA PRO A 5 -12.74 16.93 -12.47
C PRO A 5 -12.05 17.79 -11.39
N THR A 6 -12.45 19.05 -11.30
CA THR A 6 -11.88 20.01 -10.36
C THR A 6 -12.28 19.70 -8.90
N VAL A 7 -11.64 20.36 -7.94
CA VAL A 7 -12.04 20.28 -6.52
C VAL A 7 -13.48 20.75 -6.32
N ALA A 8 -13.92 21.76 -7.08
CA ALA A 8 -15.28 22.28 -7.00
C ALA A 8 -16.31 21.25 -7.45
N ASP A 9 -16.06 20.58 -8.59
CA ASP A 9 -16.97 19.56 -9.15
C ASP A 9 -17.21 18.37 -8.20
N ARG A 10 -16.22 18.06 -7.37
CA ARG A 10 -16.28 16.94 -6.42
C ARG A 10 -16.81 17.30 -5.05
N ARG A 11 -16.88 18.61 -4.72
CA ARG A 11 -17.25 19.06 -3.37
C ARG A 11 -18.67 18.67 -3.00
N SER A 12 -19.64 18.88 -3.89
CA SER A 12 -21.03 18.51 -3.64
C SER A 12 -21.20 17.02 -3.36
N ALA A 13 -20.59 16.16 -4.16
CA ALA A 13 -20.61 14.71 -3.97
C ALA A 13 -19.92 14.28 -2.67
N CYS A 14 -18.77 14.88 -2.32
CA CYS A 14 -18.08 14.58 -1.07
C CYS A 14 -18.89 15.02 0.16
N LEU A 15 -19.50 16.20 0.12
CA LEU A 15 -20.33 16.70 1.22
C LEU A 15 -21.61 15.89 1.37
N ALA A 16 -22.26 15.49 0.26
CA ALA A 16 -23.42 14.60 0.29
C ALA A 16 -23.04 13.24 0.92
N ALA A 17 -21.88 12.67 0.57
CA ALA A 17 -21.40 11.45 1.16
C ALA A 17 -21.11 11.57 2.67
N LEU A 18 -20.74 12.76 3.14
CA LEU A 18 -20.46 13.05 4.56
C LEU A 18 -21.68 13.55 5.34
N ALA A 19 -22.82 13.79 4.71
CA ALA A 19 -23.99 14.40 5.36
C ALA A 19 -24.51 13.58 6.55
N GLN A 20 -24.39 12.24 6.50
CA GLN A 20 -24.74 11.33 7.60
C GLN A 20 -23.57 11.05 8.56
N GLY A 21 -22.49 11.80 8.43
CA GLY A 21 -21.26 11.60 9.20
C GLY A 21 -20.38 10.43 8.72
N PRO A 22 -19.10 10.40 9.16
CA PRO A 22 -18.15 9.38 8.72
C PRO A 22 -18.41 7.99 9.33
N ALA A 23 -19.24 7.87 10.37
CA ALA A 23 -19.56 6.59 11.02
C ALA A 23 -20.22 5.59 10.07
N ARG A 24 -21.02 6.07 9.10
CA ARG A 24 -21.66 5.23 8.06
C ARG A 24 -20.69 4.41 7.22
N PHE A 25 -19.45 4.85 7.14
CA PHE A 25 -18.41 4.19 6.37
C PHE A 25 -17.76 3.01 7.08
N HIS A 26 -18.21 2.68 8.29
CA HIS A 26 -17.65 1.60 9.07
C HIS A 26 -18.64 0.44 9.21
N GLU A 27 -18.11 -0.77 9.11
CA GLU A 27 -18.82 -1.99 9.50
C GLU A 27 -18.98 -2.04 11.03
N PRO A 28 -19.86 -2.88 11.58
CA PRO A 28 -19.87 -3.15 13.02
C PRO A 28 -18.50 -3.62 13.52
N ARG A 29 -18.15 -3.25 14.76
CA ARG A 29 -16.91 -3.67 15.38
C ARG A 29 -16.89 -5.19 15.55
N ARG A 30 -15.81 -5.85 15.14
CA ARG A 30 -15.60 -7.26 15.37
C ARG A 30 -15.15 -7.54 16.79
N THR A 31 -15.57 -8.70 17.30
CA THR A 31 -15.19 -9.24 18.62
C THR A 31 -14.08 -10.27 18.54
N ASP A 32 -13.68 -10.68 17.31
CA ASP A 32 -12.69 -11.70 17.03
C ASP A 32 -11.65 -11.24 16.01
N CYS A 33 -10.50 -11.88 16.01
CA CYS A 33 -9.44 -11.63 15.04
C CYS A 33 -9.80 -12.20 13.66
N PRO A 34 -9.78 -11.42 12.57
CA PRO A 34 -10.09 -11.93 11.23
C PRO A 34 -9.05 -12.93 10.72
N TRP A 35 -7.89 -13.03 11.39
CA TRP A 35 -6.81 -13.91 10.99
C TRP A 35 -6.82 -15.27 11.70
N CYS A 36 -7.05 -15.32 13.01
CA CYS A 36 -6.98 -16.55 13.79
C CYS A 36 -8.25 -16.87 14.61
N GLY A 37 -9.30 -16.03 14.54
CA GLY A 37 -10.55 -16.21 15.26
C GLY A 37 -10.47 -15.95 16.77
N SER A 38 -9.32 -15.56 17.33
CA SER A 38 -9.16 -15.33 18.76
C SER A 38 -9.94 -14.09 19.21
N PRO A 39 -10.69 -14.15 20.35
CA PRO A 39 -11.39 -12.99 20.90
C PRO A 39 -10.44 -12.06 21.70
N ARG A 40 -9.17 -12.41 21.87
CA ARG A 40 -8.20 -11.62 22.65
C ARG A 40 -7.69 -10.45 21.84
N LEU A 41 -8.50 -9.40 21.75
CA LEU A 41 -8.19 -8.16 21.03
C LEU A 41 -7.84 -7.04 21.99
N ARG A 42 -6.88 -6.20 21.62
CA ARG A 42 -6.57 -4.95 22.30
C ARG A 42 -6.47 -3.81 21.29
N VAL A 43 -6.93 -2.64 21.66
CA VAL A 43 -6.71 -1.43 20.88
C VAL A 43 -5.22 -1.10 20.94
N LEU A 44 -4.56 -1.08 19.78
CA LEU A 44 -3.16 -0.68 19.69
C LEU A 44 -3.02 0.82 19.53
N LEU A 45 -3.77 1.41 18.58
CA LEU A 45 -3.74 2.86 18.34
C LEU A 45 -5.05 3.36 17.72
N ARG A 46 -5.25 4.67 17.85
CA ARG A 46 -6.30 5.41 17.14
C ARG A 46 -5.65 6.52 16.34
N SER A 47 -6.08 6.71 15.10
CA SER A 47 -5.53 7.72 14.20
C SER A 47 -6.64 8.34 13.36
N THR A 48 -6.44 9.57 12.95
CA THR A 48 -7.17 10.20 11.86
C THR A 48 -6.47 9.90 10.52
N ASP A 49 -7.06 10.29 9.41
CA ASP A 49 -6.37 10.26 8.11
C ASP A 49 -5.27 11.34 8.08
N LEU A 50 -4.06 10.95 8.40
CA LEU A 50 -2.90 11.86 8.41
C LEU A 50 -2.42 12.25 7.02
N VAL A 51 -2.79 11.50 5.98
CA VAL A 51 -2.38 11.72 4.59
C VAL A 51 -3.27 12.73 3.89
N GLN A 52 -4.56 12.41 3.77
CA GLN A 52 -5.54 13.26 3.07
C GLN A 52 -6.30 14.18 4.01
N ARG A 53 -6.31 13.86 5.32
CA ARG A 53 -7.05 14.57 6.37
C ARG A 53 -8.56 14.58 6.10
N LYS A 54 -9.08 13.50 5.51
CA LYS A 54 -10.51 13.25 5.42
C LYS A 54 -11.10 13.05 6.82
N PRO A 55 -12.34 13.49 7.06
CA PRO A 55 -13.01 13.29 8.36
C PRO A 55 -13.10 11.81 8.71
N GLY A 56 -12.91 11.48 9.98
CA GLY A 56 -13.00 10.12 10.52
C GLY A 56 -11.87 9.79 11.49
N THR A 57 -12.16 8.83 12.38
CA THR A 57 -11.17 8.24 13.31
C THR A 57 -11.13 6.74 13.06
N PHE A 58 -9.94 6.20 12.97
CA PHE A 58 -9.67 4.79 12.65
C PHE A 58 -8.96 4.14 13.82
N THR A 59 -9.44 2.98 14.21
CA THR A 59 -8.84 2.21 15.31
C THR A 59 -8.15 0.99 14.72
N LEU A 60 -6.91 0.75 15.11
CA LEU A 60 -6.18 -0.48 14.87
C LEU A 60 -6.21 -1.33 16.13
N ASP A 61 -6.76 -2.53 16.00
CA ASP A 61 -6.68 -3.56 17.02
C ASP A 61 -5.51 -4.49 16.73
N GLN A 62 -4.92 -5.01 17.80
CA GLN A 62 -3.95 -6.09 17.77
C GLN A 62 -4.51 -7.33 18.43
N CYS A 63 -4.39 -8.45 17.76
CA CYS A 63 -4.69 -9.76 18.34
C CYS A 63 -3.56 -10.19 19.28
N ALA A 64 -3.87 -10.53 20.53
CA ALA A 64 -2.87 -11.02 21.47
C ALA A 64 -2.41 -12.46 21.17
N ALA A 65 -3.16 -13.22 20.36
CA ALA A 65 -2.82 -14.60 20.01
C ALA A 65 -1.84 -14.70 18.82
N CYS A 66 -2.06 -13.93 17.75
CA CYS A 66 -1.27 -14.04 16.52
C CYS A 66 -0.57 -12.74 16.13
N SER A 67 -0.66 -11.70 16.96
CA SER A 67 -0.08 -10.35 16.74
C SER A 67 -0.58 -9.64 15.47
N HIS A 68 -1.59 -10.19 14.76
CA HIS A 68 -2.17 -9.54 13.60
C HIS A 68 -2.78 -8.20 13.97
N LEU A 69 -2.46 -7.16 13.19
CA LEU A 69 -3.04 -5.82 13.36
C LEU A 69 -4.08 -5.59 12.26
N PHE A 70 -5.23 -5.07 12.66
CA PHE A 70 -6.30 -4.81 11.70
C PHE A 70 -7.17 -3.64 12.11
N GLN A 71 -7.75 -2.98 11.13
CA GLN A 71 -8.69 -1.89 11.35
C GLN A 71 -10.00 -2.44 11.91
N ASN A 72 -10.43 -1.91 13.06
CA ASN A 72 -11.64 -2.36 13.75
C ASN A 72 -12.36 -1.19 14.45
N PRO A 73 -13.53 -0.75 14.00
CA PRO A 73 -14.30 -1.31 12.87
C PRO A 73 -13.64 -1.08 11.51
N ARG A 74 -13.84 -2.03 10.61
CA ARG A 74 -13.33 -1.97 9.24
C ARG A 74 -14.21 -1.03 8.40
N LEU A 75 -13.62 -0.45 7.34
CA LEU A 75 -14.36 0.31 6.36
C LEU A 75 -15.27 -0.57 5.50
N THR A 76 -16.51 -0.12 5.29
CA THR A 76 -17.43 -0.69 4.28
C THR A 76 -16.84 -0.54 2.86
N PRO A 77 -17.36 -1.24 1.83
CA PRO A 77 -16.96 -1.01 0.44
C PRO A 77 -17.05 0.46 0.04
N GLU A 78 -18.15 1.14 0.38
CA GLU A 78 -18.38 2.57 0.11
C GLU A 78 -17.34 3.43 0.85
N GLY A 79 -17.04 3.11 2.11
CA GLY A 79 -16.02 3.80 2.90
C GLY A 79 -14.63 3.65 2.28
N ARG A 80 -14.26 2.44 1.83
CA ARG A 80 -12.98 2.21 1.14
C ARG A 80 -12.88 3.05 -0.12
N ASP A 81 -13.94 3.10 -0.92
CA ASP A 81 -13.98 3.93 -2.12
C ASP A 81 -13.85 5.41 -1.79
N PHE A 82 -14.56 5.90 -0.80
CA PHE A 82 -14.48 7.29 -0.36
C PHE A 82 -13.06 7.66 0.08
N TYR A 83 -12.43 6.87 0.95
CA TYR A 83 -11.10 7.19 1.48
C TYR A 83 -9.96 6.91 0.49
N ARG A 84 -10.15 6.04 -0.51
CA ARG A 84 -9.17 5.79 -1.57
C ARG A 84 -9.24 6.77 -2.74
N ARG A 85 -10.37 7.46 -2.93
CA ARG A 85 -10.48 8.49 -3.98
C ARG A 85 -9.46 9.60 -3.75
N ASP A 86 -8.93 10.13 -4.84
CA ASP A 86 -8.12 11.34 -4.87
C ASP A 86 -6.77 11.31 -4.12
N PRO A 87 -6.03 10.18 -4.12
CA PRO A 87 -4.75 10.10 -3.40
C PRO A 87 -3.70 11.10 -3.89
N HIS A 88 -3.85 11.61 -5.12
CA HIS A 88 -2.86 12.44 -5.79
C HIS A 88 -3.13 13.95 -5.69
N LEU A 89 -4.34 14.35 -5.26
CA LEU A 89 -4.73 15.76 -5.27
C LEU A 89 -4.29 16.51 -4.01
N TYR A 90 -3.93 15.83 -2.91
CA TYR A 90 -3.85 16.44 -1.58
C TYR A 90 -2.59 16.11 -0.78
N GLY A 91 -1.61 15.54 -1.44
CA GLY A 91 -0.28 15.33 -0.87
C GLY A 91 0.65 16.51 -1.14
N ALA A 92 1.94 16.34 -0.90
CA ALA A 92 3.00 17.31 -1.11
C ALA A 92 3.09 17.95 -2.54
N ARG A 93 2.15 17.64 -3.45
CA ARG A 93 2.08 18.18 -4.82
C ARG A 93 1.60 19.64 -4.92
N GLU A 94 1.06 20.22 -3.86
CA GLU A 94 0.70 21.66 -3.86
C GLU A 94 1.91 22.60 -3.72
N GLY A 95 3.12 22.08 -3.45
CA GLY A 95 4.36 22.85 -3.43
C GLY A 95 5.18 22.66 -4.71
N LEU A 96 5.76 23.72 -5.24
CA LEU A 96 6.68 23.69 -6.40
C LEU A 96 7.89 22.73 -6.18
N GLY A 97 8.22 22.39 -4.93
CA GLY A 97 9.30 21.44 -4.57
C GLY A 97 8.96 19.97 -4.73
N ALA A 98 7.66 19.60 -4.75
CA ALA A 98 7.28 18.18 -4.85
C ALA A 98 7.58 17.54 -6.21
N PRO A 99 7.35 18.19 -7.38
CA PRO A 99 7.76 17.66 -8.66
C PRO A 99 9.29 17.53 -8.79
N LEU A 100 10.03 18.43 -8.15
CA LEU A 100 11.50 18.40 -8.16
C LEU A 100 12.03 17.27 -7.27
N ALA A 101 11.48 17.09 -6.07
CA ALA A 101 11.83 16.00 -5.16
C ALA A 101 11.46 14.63 -5.75
N ASP A 102 10.31 14.50 -6.38
CA ASP A 102 9.89 13.28 -7.09
C ASP A 102 10.79 13.00 -8.31
N ARG A 103 11.18 14.01 -9.07
CA ARG A 103 12.13 13.88 -10.19
C ARG A 103 13.54 13.52 -9.74
N LEU A 104 14.03 14.11 -8.66
CA LEU A 104 15.42 13.93 -8.22
C LEU A 104 15.61 12.68 -7.38
N LEU A 105 14.62 12.29 -6.57
CA LEU A 105 14.76 11.25 -5.55
C LEU A 105 13.76 10.09 -5.70
N GLY A 106 12.57 10.33 -6.21
CA GLY A 106 11.47 9.37 -6.23
C GLY A 106 11.55 8.32 -7.34
N THR A 107 11.70 8.76 -8.58
CA THR A 107 11.61 7.88 -9.76
C THR A 107 12.73 6.85 -9.83
N ARG A 108 13.98 7.26 -9.69
CA ARG A 108 15.14 6.35 -9.78
C ARG A 108 15.16 5.30 -8.67
N THR A 109 14.76 5.68 -7.45
CA THR A 109 14.73 4.74 -6.31
C THR A 109 13.60 3.73 -6.48
N THR A 110 12.43 4.17 -6.98
CA THR A 110 11.30 3.30 -7.25
C THR A 110 11.61 2.32 -8.38
N ASP A 111 12.26 2.77 -9.46
CA ASP A 111 12.64 1.91 -10.58
C ASP A 111 13.66 0.85 -10.16
N ARG A 112 14.67 1.22 -9.36
CA ARG A 112 15.62 0.25 -8.81
C ARG A 112 14.95 -0.83 -7.97
N ARG A 113 13.90 -0.48 -7.20
CA ARG A 113 13.14 -1.46 -6.43
C ARG A 113 12.34 -2.40 -7.31
N HIS A 114 11.69 -1.89 -8.36
CA HIS A 114 10.97 -2.73 -9.30
C HIS A 114 11.92 -3.71 -10.00
N LEU A 115 13.10 -3.27 -10.40
CA LEU A 115 14.14 -4.15 -10.95
C LEU A 115 14.62 -5.18 -9.92
N ALA A 116 14.85 -4.76 -8.67
CA ALA A 116 15.24 -5.68 -7.59
C ALA A 116 14.15 -6.72 -7.25
N ARG A 117 12.87 -6.40 -7.46
CA ARG A 117 11.76 -7.36 -7.37
C ARG A 117 11.85 -8.42 -8.46
N ALA A 118 12.00 -7.99 -9.70
CA ALA A 118 12.15 -8.91 -10.83
C ALA A 118 13.37 -9.82 -10.68
N LEU A 119 14.52 -9.23 -10.34
CA LEU A 119 15.77 -9.97 -10.12
C LEU A 119 15.69 -10.97 -8.95
N ALA A 120 14.87 -10.71 -7.94
CA ALA A 120 14.71 -11.63 -6.81
C ALA A 120 14.05 -12.96 -7.23
N LEU A 121 13.25 -12.97 -8.31
CA LEU A 121 12.67 -14.21 -8.85
C LEU A 121 13.60 -14.89 -9.88
N ARG A 122 14.56 -14.15 -10.44
CA ARG A 122 15.50 -14.70 -11.43
C ARG A 122 16.43 -15.79 -10.84
N VAL A 123 16.51 -15.91 -9.52
CA VAL A 123 17.23 -17.02 -8.84
C VAL A 123 16.56 -18.36 -9.11
N PHE A 124 15.30 -18.35 -9.43
CA PHE A 124 14.51 -19.47 -9.93
C PHE A 124 14.47 -19.41 -11.47
N ASP A 125 13.84 -20.35 -12.12
CA ASP A 125 13.64 -20.29 -13.57
C ASP A 125 12.85 -19.04 -13.97
N GLU A 126 13.18 -18.43 -15.12
CA GLU A 126 12.47 -17.28 -15.64
C GLU A 126 11.00 -17.67 -15.93
N PRO A 127 10.01 -17.02 -15.27
CA PRO A 127 8.62 -17.37 -15.46
C PRO A 127 8.15 -16.99 -16.88
N GLU A 128 7.39 -17.85 -17.54
CA GLU A 128 6.76 -17.53 -18.83
C GLU A 128 5.62 -16.52 -18.64
N CYS A 129 4.77 -16.75 -17.62
CA CYS A 129 3.60 -15.93 -17.34
C CYS A 129 3.58 -15.41 -15.92
N TRP A 130 3.50 -14.11 -15.76
CA TRP A 130 3.49 -13.43 -14.45
C TRP A 130 2.25 -12.57 -14.27
N LEU A 131 1.47 -12.79 -13.21
CA LEU A 131 0.36 -11.92 -12.79
C LEU A 131 0.80 -10.96 -11.70
N ASP A 132 0.68 -9.64 -11.92
CA ASP A 132 0.91 -8.62 -10.90
C ASP A 132 -0.43 -8.13 -10.32
N VAL A 133 -0.72 -8.49 -9.07
CA VAL A 133 -1.97 -8.19 -8.37
C VAL A 133 -1.87 -6.87 -7.65
N GLY A 134 -2.84 -5.97 -7.91
CA GLY A 134 -2.78 -4.58 -7.46
C GLY A 134 -1.79 -3.76 -8.29
N THR A 135 -1.67 -4.08 -9.57
CA THR A 135 -0.64 -3.53 -10.49
C THR A 135 -0.74 -2.01 -10.69
N GLY A 136 -1.89 -1.40 -10.43
CA GLY A 136 -2.11 0.04 -10.58
C GLY A 136 -1.85 0.51 -12.01
N THR A 137 -0.75 1.26 -12.21
CA THR A 137 -0.32 1.76 -13.54
C THR A 137 0.62 0.79 -14.26
N ALA A 138 0.79 -0.41 -13.77
CA ALA A 138 1.68 -1.45 -14.29
C ALA A 138 3.14 -0.99 -14.47
N ARG A 139 3.65 -0.20 -13.51
CA ARG A 139 5.05 0.26 -13.56
C ARG A 139 6.03 -0.89 -13.31
N PHE A 140 5.68 -1.82 -12.41
CA PHE A 140 6.50 -3.00 -12.15
C PHE A 140 6.64 -3.87 -13.40
N PRO A 141 5.56 -4.34 -14.07
CA PRO A 141 5.65 -5.10 -15.31
C PRO A 141 6.50 -4.41 -16.39
N ALA A 142 6.25 -3.11 -16.62
CA ALA A 142 6.98 -2.33 -17.62
C ALA A 142 8.49 -2.27 -17.38
N LEU A 143 8.94 -2.30 -16.12
CA LEU A 143 10.35 -2.31 -15.78
C LEU A 143 10.93 -3.73 -15.71
N ALA A 144 10.14 -4.70 -15.24
CA ALA A 144 10.55 -6.09 -15.11
C ALA A 144 10.91 -6.72 -16.45
N ARG A 145 10.22 -6.37 -17.55
CA ARG A 145 10.55 -6.80 -18.92
C ARG A 145 11.98 -6.47 -19.35
N ARG A 146 12.63 -5.47 -18.73
CA ARG A 146 14.02 -5.13 -19.04
C ARG A 146 15.02 -6.18 -18.58
N VAL A 147 14.65 -6.99 -17.60
CA VAL A 147 15.50 -8.02 -16.99
C VAL A 147 14.92 -9.42 -17.13
N LEU A 148 13.66 -9.52 -17.52
CA LEU A 148 12.93 -10.76 -17.83
C LEU A 148 12.25 -10.59 -19.21
N PRO A 149 13.03 -10.67 -20.31
CA PRO A 149 12.53 -10.35 -21.66
C PRO A 149 11.58 -11.40 -22.21
N TYR A 150 11.62 -12.63 -21.70
CA TYR A 150 10.78 -13.75 -22.17
C TYR A 150 9.51 -13.93 -21.31
N THR A 151 9.33 -13.11 -20.26
CA THR A 151 8.16 -13.16 -19.41
C THR A 151 7.02 -12.30 -19.95
N SER A 152 5.85 -12.92 -20.14
CA SER A 152 4.59 -12.22 -20.35
C SER A 152 4.03 -11.72 -19.02
N PHE A 153 3.64 -10.44 -18.97
CA PHE A 153 3.09 -9.84 -17.75
C PHE A 153 1.63 -9.47 -17.93
N ASP A 154 0.77 -10.04 -17.08
CA ASP A 154 -0.60 -9.63 -16.91
C ASP A 154 -0.76 -8.77 -15.66
N GLY A 155 -1.76 -7.90 -15.65
CA GLY A 155 -2.08 -7.06 -14.52
C GLY A 155 -3.49 -7.28 -14.00
N LEU A 156 -3.66 -7.21 -12.68
CA LEU A 156 -4.97 -7.23 -12.05
C LEU A 156 -5.13 -6.01 -11.14
N ASP A 157 -6.18 -5.22 -11.33
CA ASP A 157 -6.49 -4.05 -10.49
C ASP A 157 -8.00 -3.75 -10.55
N PRO A 158 -8.67 -3.37 -9.44
CA PRO A 158 -10.08 -3.01 -9.47
C PRO A 158 -10.36 -1.67 -10.15
N GLY A 159 -9.35 -0.81 -10.31
CA GLY A 159 -9.47 0.52 -10.91
C GLY A 159 -9.36 0.51 -12.44
N ARG A 160 -9.84 1.60 -13.07
CA ARG A 160 -9.76 1.79 -14.55
C ARG A 160 -8.33 1.93 -15.06
N ARG A 161 -7.35 2.16 -14.20
CA ARG A 161 -5.93 2.30 -14.61
C ARG A 161 -5.37 1.06 -15.29
N ILE A 162 -5.97 -0.10 -15.07
CA ILE A 162 -5.60 -1.33 -15.77
C ILE A 162 -5.86 -1.23 -17.28
N GLU A 163 -6.94 -0.54 -17.68
CA GLU A 163 -7.26 -0.30 -19.09
C GLU A 163 -6.18 0.60 -19.75
N ASP A 164 -5.65 1.59 -19.01
CA ASP A 164 -4.55 2.43 -19.47
C ASP A 164 -3.22 1.65 -19.54
N ALA A 165 -3.02 0.71 -18.63
CA ALA A 165 -1.84 -0.15 -18.63
C ALA A 165 -1.80 -1.07 -19.86
N VAL A 166 -2.93 -1.65 -20.24
CA VAL A 166 -3.07 -2.46 -21.48
C VAL A 166 -2.87 -1.58 -22.71
N ARG A 167 -3.58 -0.46 -22.81
CA ARG A 167 -3.46 0.45 -23.97
C ARG A 167 -2.03 0.98 -24.18
N SER A 168 -1.27 1.14 -23.11
CA SER A 168 0.14 1.57 -23.19
C SER A 168 1.13 0.43 -23.34
N GLY A 169 0.68 -0.81 -23.55
CA GLY A 169 1.51 -1.99 -23.72
C GLY A 169 2.36 -2.35 -22.50
N ARG A 170 1.96 -1.94 -21.30
CA ARG A 170 2.70 -2.25 -20.05
C ARG A 170 2.40 -3.63 -19.51
N VAL A 171 1.25 -4.17 -19.82
CA VAL A 171 0.83 -5.55 -19.57
C VAL A 171 0.19 -6.11 -20.83
N GLU A 172 0.23 -7.42 -20.98
CA GLU A 172 -0.41 -8.13 -22.11
C GLU A 172 -1.92 -8.16 -21.91
N GLU A 173 -2.37 -8.77 -20.81
CA GLU A 173 -3.77 -8.77 -20.40
C GLU A 173 -3.98 -7.95 -19.14
N GLY A 174 -5.11 -7.23 -19.10
CA GLY A 174 -5.55 -6.47 -17.94
C GLY A 174 -6.85 -7.03 -17.38
N HIS A 175 -6.82 -7.50 -16.14
CA HIS A 175 -7.99 -8.05 -15.46
C HIS A 175 -8.55 -7.01 -14.48
N ARG A 176 -9.75 -6.50 -14.74
CA ARG A 176 -10.41 -5.55 -13.87
C ARG A 176 -11.24 -6.29 -12.82
N GLY A 177 -10.88 -6.16 -11.54
CA GLY A 177 -11.56 -6.80 -10.42
C GLY A 177 -10.64 -7.11 -9.26
N SER A 178 -11.10 -7.98 -8.36
CA SER A 178 -10.29 -8.55 -7.27
C SER A 178 -9.84 -9.97 -7.63
N LEU A 179 -8.71 -10.39 -7.10
CA LEU A 179 -8.22 -11.75 -7.38
C LEU A 179 -9.18 -12.84 -6.89
N PRO A 180 -9.80 -12.74 -5.69
CA PRO A 180 -10.80 -13.75 -5.28
C PRO A 180 -11.96 -13.90 -6.26
N ALA A 181 -12.45 -12.80 -6.85
CA ALA A 181 -13.56 -12.84 -7.80
C ALA A 181 -13.18 -13.47 -9.16
N LEU A 182 -11.90 -13.37 -9.54
CA LEU A 182 -11.41 -13.83 -10.84
C LEU A 182 -10.59 -15.12 -10.78
N ALA A 183 -10.33 -15.65 -9.58
CA ALA A 183 -9.38 -16.74 -9.35
C ALA A 183 -9.68 -18.00 -10.18
N HIS A 184 -10.97 -18.37 -10.31
CA HIS A 184 -11.35 -19.53 -11.13
C HIS A 184 -11.08 -19.34 -12.62
N ARG A 185 -11.27 -18.11 -13.13
CA ARG A 185 -10.94 -17.76 -14.52
C ARG A 185 -9.44 -17.79 -14.82
N LEU A 186 -8.64 -17.52 -13.79
CA LEU A 186 -7.18 -17.40 -13.87
C LEU A 186 -6.47 -18.67 -13.38
N ALA A 187 -7.22 -19.73 -13.06
CA ALA A 187 -6.69 -20.95 -12.45
C ALA A 187 -5.60 -21.61 -13.31
N GLY A 188 -4.43 -21.86 -12.72
CA GLY A 188 -3.32 -22.59 -13.33
C GLY A 188 -2.68 -21.89 -14.53
N ARG A 189 -2.84 -20.57 -14.67
CA ARG A 189 -2.30 -19.81 -15.80
C ARG A 189 -0.88 -19.30 -15.60
N TYR A 190 -0.44 -19.09 -14.36
CA TYR A 190 0.75 -18.30 -14.06
C TYR A 190 1.84 -19.11 -13.38
N ASP A 191 3.09 -18.83 -13.74
CA ASP A 191 4.29 -19.35 -13.09
C ASP A 191 4.70 -18.46 -11.93
N ALA A 192 4.35 -17.18 -11.99
CA ALA A 192 4.58 -16.22 -10.92
C ALA A 192 3.34 -15.34 -10.67
N VAL A 193 3.07 -15.08 -9.38
CA VAL A 193 2.10 -14.09 -8.92
C VAL A 193 2.79 -13.15 -7.95
N SER A 194 2.60 -11.84 -8.11
CA SER A 194 3.13 -10.85 -7.17
C SER A 194 2.04 -10.02 -6.50
N MET A 195 2.29 -9.65 -5.22
CA MET A 195 1.44 -8.79 -4.38
C MET A 195 2.30 -7.77 -3.65
N PHE A 196 2.57 -6.62 -4.26
CA PHE A 196 3.40 -5.58 -3.65
C PHE A 196 2.55 -4.59 -2.87
N HIS A 197 2.59 -4.68 -1.52
CA HIS A 197 1.78 -3.88 -0.59
C HIS A 197 0.26 -3.99 -0.83
N HIS A 198 -0.19 -5.01 -1.57
CA HIS A 198 -1.58 -5.24 -1.92
C HIS A 198 -2.40 -5.73 -0.73
N LEU A 199 -1.90 -6.74 -0.02
CA LEU A 199 -2.62 -7.42 1.08
C LEU A 199 -3.03 -6.47 2.20
N ALA A 200 -2.22 -5.45 2.50
CA ALA A 200 -2.53 -4.48 3.55
C ALA A 200 -3.84 -3.71 3.29
N GLY A 201 -4.17 -3.49 2.03
CA GLY A 201 -5.39 -2.79 1.62
C GLY A 201 -6.54 -3.70 1.19
N SER A 202 -6.36 -5.01 1.17
CA SER A 202 -7.41 -5.97 0.83
C SER A 202 -8.42 -6.13 1.98
N PRO A 203 -9.72 -6.26 1.67
CA PRO A 203 -10.74 -6.59 2.67
C PRO A 203 -10.52 -7.95 3.33
N ASP A 204 -10.07 -8.93 2.55
CA ASP A 204 -9.79 -10.28 3.02
C ASP A 204 -8.46 -10.79 2.42
N PRO A 205 -7.35 -10.61 3.14
CA PRO A 205 -6.05 -11.06 2.67
C PRO A 205 -5.95 -12.59 2.51
N ARG A 206 -6.76 -13.37 3.24
CA ARG A 206 -6.76 -14.83 3.11
C ARG A 206 -7.37 -15.29 1.79
N GLU A 207 -8.47 -14.67 1.39
CA GLU A 207 -9.07 -14.96 0.07
C GLU A 207 -8.14 -14.52 -1.07
N GLU A 208 -7.39 -13.43 -0.92
CA GLU A 208 -6.35 -13.06 -1.90
C GLU A 208 -5.26 -14.13 -2.01
N LEU A 209 -4.79 -14.69 -0.89
CA LEU A 209 -3.80 -15.78 -0.89
C LEU A 209 -4.35 -17.07 -1.49
N LYS A 210 -5.61 -17.41 -1.22
CA LYS A 210 -6.29 -18.56 -1.87
C LYS A 210 -6.41 -18.34 -3.38
N GLY A 211 -6.80 -17.13 -3.78
CA GLY A 211 -6.87 -16.74 -5.20
C GLY A 211 -5.50 -16.86 -5.89
N ALA A 212 -4.42 -16.44 -5.24
CA ALA A 212 -3.07 -16.59 -5.76
C ALA A 212 -2.68 -18.05 -5.94
N ARG A 213 -3.04 -18.91 -4.96
CA ARG A 213 -2.79 -20.34 -5.08
C ARG A 213 -3.51 -20.97 -6.27
N LEU A 214 -4.76 -20.56 -6.51
CA LEU A 214 -5.53 -21.04 -7.67
C LEU A 214 -4.92 -20.57 -8.98
N ALA A 215 -4.52 -19.31 -9.07
CA ALA A 215 -3.97 -18.71 -10.30
C ALA A 215 -2.60 -19.30 -10.69
N LEU A 216 -1.79 -19.69 -9.71
CA LEU A 216 -0.47 -20.30 -9.94
C LEU A 216 -0.58 -21.72 -10.47
N ARG A 217 0.34 -22.12 -11.34
CA ARG A 217 0.63 -23.52 -11.68
C ARG A 217 1.25 -24.26 -10.49
N PRO A 218 1.14 -25.59 -10.39
CA PRO A 218 1.95 -26.36 -9.45
C PRO A 218 3.45 -26.04 -9.65
N GLY A 219 4.18 -25.81 -8.55
CA GLY A 219 5.58 -25.36 -8.60
C GLY A 219 5.79 -23.87 -8.84
N GLY A 220 4.76 -23.11 -9.21
CA GLY A 220 4.84 -21.66 -9.43
C GLY A 220 5.09 -20.86 -8.14
N HIS A 221 5.54 -19.61 -8.29
CA HIS A 221 6.03 -18.78 -7.21
C HIS A 221 5.09 -17.61 -6.87
N LEU A 222 4.81 -17.43 -5.58
CA LEU A 222 4.11 -16.27 -5.05
C LEU A 222 5.11 -15.34 -4.38
N MET A 223 5.19 -14.09 -4.84
CA MET A 223 6.02 -13.04 -4.23
C MET A 223 5.15 -12.01 -3.53
N ILE A 224 5.35 -11.82 -2.24
CA ILE A 224 4.62 -10.86 -1.41
C ILE A 224 5.61 -9.86 -0.82
N GLU A 225 5.31 -8.56 -0.95
CA GLU A 225 5.93 -7.51 -0.13
C GLU A 225 4.86 -6.84 0.74
N ALA A 226 5.16 -6.67 2.02
CA ALA A 226 4.28 -6.01 2.97
C ALA A 226 5.06 -5.18 3.98
N ALA A 227 4.39 -4.15 4.55
CA ALA A 227 4.93 -3.41 5.68
C ALA A 227 5.08 -4.34 6.88
N ASP A 228 6.21 -4.22 7.60
CA ASP A 228 6.50 -5.05 8.77
C ASP A 228 6.02 -4.35 10.06
N PRO A 229 4.89 -4.78 10.65
CA PRO A 229 4.38 -4.15 11.87
C PRO A 229 5.27 -4.41 13.10
N GLU A 230 6.19 -5.36 13.01
CA GLU A 230 7.10 -5.72 14.10
C GLU A 230 8.40 -4.89 14.06
N CYS A 231 8.59 -4.05 13.03
CA CYS A 231 9.79 -3.22 12.92
C CYS A 231 9.87 -2.19 14.07
N ARG A 232 11.08 -1.80 14.43
CA ARG A 232 11.30 -0.82 15.52
C ARG A 232 10.70 0.55 15.19
N TYR A 233 10.67 0.95 13.91
CA TYR A 233 10.02 2.19 13.50
C TYR A 233 8.52 2.20 13.81
N ALA A 234 7.80 1.08 13.63
CA ALA A 234 6.38 0.99 13.97
C ALA A 234 6.12 1.30 15.46
N ARG A 235 6.98 0.79 16.35
CA ARG A 235 6.88 1.03 17.80
C ARG A 235 7.28 2.44 18.20
N LEU A 236 8.36 3.00 17.60
CA LEU A 236 8.86 4.32 17.93
C LEU A 236 7.98 5.45 17.42
N LEU A 237 7.46 5.33 16.20
CA LEU A 237 6.71 6.38 15.53
C LEU A 237 5.19 6.25 15.72
N GLY A 238 4.70 5.06 16.09
CA GLY A 238 3.28 4.82 16.36
C GLY A 238 2.38 5.24 15.20
N THR A 239 1.45 6.17 15.46
CA THR A 239 0.52 6.70 14.45
C THR A 239 1.20 7.47 13.32
N TRP A 240 2.41 7.97 13.55
CA TRP A 240 3.21 8.70 12.57
C TRP A 240 4.01 7.79 11.66
N TRP A 241 4.08 6.50 11.94
CA TRP A 241 4.77 5.56 11.06
C TRP A 241 4.06 5.46 9.71
N PRO A 242 4.76 5.73 8.58
CA PRO A 242 4.14 5.68 7.24
C PRO A 242 3.53 4.32 6.89
N GLY A 243 4.07 3.23 7.45
CA GLY A 243 3.53 1.89 7.28
C GLY A 243 2.15 1.67 7.91
N CYS A 244 1.72 2.51 8.87
CA CYS A 244 0.37 2.47 9.43
C CYS A 244 -0.71 2.98 8.46
N ALA A 245 -0.42 4.01 7.69
CA ALA A 245 -1.21 4.65 6.62
C ALA A 245 -2.75 4.50 6.73
N GLN A 246 -3.33 4.84 7.91
CA GLN A 246 -4.78 4.81 8.07
C GLN A 246 -5.44 5.91 7.23
N PRO A 247 -6.60 5.63 6.61
CA PRO A 247 -7.40 4.39 6.64
C PRO A 247 -7.10 3.40 5.49
N ARG A 248 -5.99 3.53 4.79
CA ARG A 248 -5.68 2.72 3.59
C ARG A 248 -5.27 1.29 3.93
N HIS A 249 -4.52 1.12 5.02
CA HIS A 249 -4.07 -0.20 5.48
C HIS A 249 -5.10 -0.78 6.44
N LEU A 250 -5.87 -1.74 5.94
CA LEU A 250 -6.87 -2.48 6.73
C LEU A 250 -6.20 -3.56 7.58
N HIS A 251 -5.08 -4.09 7.11
CA HIS A 251 -4.34 -5.18 7.75
C HIS A 251 -2.84 -4.90 7.73
N LEU A 252 -2.17 -5.21 8.84
CA LEU A 252 -0.72 -5.28 8.93
C LEU A 252 -0.37 -6.66 9.50
N MET A 253 0.23 -7.50 8.67
CA MET A 253 0.46 -8.91 8.98
C MET A 253 1.87 -9.11 9.51
N PRO A 254 2.06 -9.66 10.73
CA PRO A 254 3.35 -10.18 11.17
C PRO A 254 3.86 -11.27 10.23
N LEU A 255 5.16 -11.28 9.96
CA LEU A 255 5.77 -12.25 9.06
C LEU A 255 5.49 -13.70 9.48
N ALA A 256 5.51 -13.99 10.79
CA ALA A 256 5.21 -15.32 11.31
C ALA A 256 3.79 -15.78 10.95
N GLY A 257 2.80 -14.89 11.09
CA GLY A 257 1.41 -15.19 10.73
C GLY A 257 1.23 -15.44 9.24
N LEU A 258 1.89 -14.63 8.38
CA LEU A 258 1.86 -14.84 6.94
C LEU A 258 2.49 -16.17 6.54
N ARG A 259 3.64 -16.53 7.11
CA ARG A 259 4.31 -17.82 6.84
C ARG A 259 3.45 -19.01 7.24
N ALA A 260 2.80 -18.95 8.40
CA ALA A 260 1.90 -20.00 8.87
C ALA A 260 0.72 -20.18 7.90
N GLU A 261 0.13 -19.10 7.42
CA GLU A 261 -0.99 -19.15 6.48
C GLU A 261 -0.56 -19.69 5.11
N LEU A 262 0.60 -19.26 4.60
CA LEU A 262 1.16 -19.79 3.35
C LEU A 262 1.36 -21.32 3.45
N LYS A 263 1.95 -21.80 4.55
CA LYS A 263 2.11 -23.24 4.80
C LYS A 263 0.75 -23.97 4.83
N ARG A 264 -0.24 -23.39 5.51
CA ARG A 264 -1.61 -23.94 5.56
C ARG A 264 -2.26 -24.05 4.19
N LEU A 265 -1.93 -23.12 3.29
CA LEU A 265 -2.41 -23.10 1.92
C LEU A 265 -1.59 -23.98 0.96
N GLY A 266 -0.63 -24.77 1.42
CA GLY A 266 0.21 -25.62 0.57
C GLY A 266 1.23 -24.82 -0.25
N PHE A 267 1.88 -23.87 0.44
CA PHE A 267 3.07 -23.19 -0.07
C PHE A 267 4.28 -23.49 0.79
N THR A 268 5.40 -23.75 0.15
CA THR A 268 6.72 -23.81 0.79
C THR A 268 7.39 -22.44 0.67
N VAL A 269 7.70 -21.78 1.79
CA VAL A 269 8.43 -20.51 1.79
C VAL A 269 9.90 -20.78 1.45
N VAL A 270 10.34 -20.26 0.30
CA VAL A 270 11.69 -20.50 -0.24
C VAL A 270 12.66 -19.34 0.03
N ALA A 271 12.15 -18.13 0.23
CA ALA A 271 12.98 -16.98 0.59
C ALA A 271 12.22 -15.98 1.46
N VAL A 272 12.94 -15.34 2.37
CA VAL A 272 12.47 -14.20 3.18
C VAL A 272 13.56 -13.15 3.21
N ASP A 273 13.19 -11.91 2.88
CA ASP A 273 14.10 -10.76 2.90
C ASP A 273 13.46 -9.55 3.58
N ARG A 274 14.16 -8.95 4.53
CA ARG A 274 13.76 -7.71 5.23
C ARG A 274 14.64 -6.51 4.86
N ARG A 275 15.62 -6.69 3.97
CA ARG A 275 16.56 -5.62 3.57
C ARG A 275 16.19 -5.00 2.24
N ALA A 276 16.05 -5.81 1.19
CA ALA A 276 15.75 -5.30 -0.15
C ALA A 276 14.40 -4.56 -0.24
N PRO A 277 13.30 -4.99 0.44
CA PRO A 277 12.04 -4.27 0.42
C PRO A 277 12.02 -3.01 1.31
N HIS A 278 13.01 -2.82 2.19
CA HIS A 278 13.06 -1.63 3.06
C HIS A 278 13.10 -0.33 2.26
N VAL A 279 12.29 0.63 2.70
CA VAL A 279 12.20 1.98 2.13
C VAL A 279 12.77 2.97 3.14
N PRO A 280 13.96 3.54 2.92
CA PRO A 280 14.56 4.50 3.84
C PRO A 280 13.84 5.86 3.78
N ALA A 281 12.68 5.95 4.41
CA ALA A 281 11.82 7.12 4.41
C ALA A 281 10.93 7.19 5.67
N ASP A 282 11.28 6.51 6.75
CA ASP A 282 10.45 6.45 7.96
C ASP A 282 10.46 7.76 8.73
N LEU A 283 11.63 8.34 8.97
CA LEU A 283 11.77 9.63 9.67
C LEU A 283 11.20 10.78 8.83
N ALA A 284 11.58 10.84 7.56
CA ALA A 284 11.07 11.85 6.64
C ALA A 284 9.55 11.74 6.44
N GLY A 285 9.03 10.53 6.33
CA GLY A 285 7.60 10.26 6.22
C GLY A 285 6.83 10.63 7.48
N ALA A 286 7.32 10.25 8.67
CA ALA A 286 6.71 10.64 9.94
C ALA A 286 6.68 12.15 10.12
N LEU A 287 7.79 12.83 9.81
CA LEU A 287 7.88 14.28 9.85
C LEU A 287 6.91 14.93 8.86
N ALA A 288 6.82 14.41 7.64
CA ALA A 288 5.87 14.93 6.63
C ALA A 288 4.42 14.79 7.08
N LEU A 289 4.04 13.67 7.70
CA LEU A 289 2.72 13.45 8.29
C LEU A 289 2.47 14.43 9.45
N ALA A 290 3.46 14.64 10.32
CA ALA A 290 3.38 15.57 11.44
C ALA A 290 3.21 17.02 10.96
N VAL A 291 3.98 17.46 9.96
CA VAL A 291 3.85 18.77 9.32
C VAL A 291 2.47 18.90 8.67
N ASN A 292 2.05 17.89 7.88
CA ASN A 292 0.74 17.92 7.20
C ASN A 292 -0.41 18.07 8.20
N SER A 293 -0.35 17.41 9.35
CA SER A 293 -1.41 17.47 10.36
C SER A 293 -1.52 18.84 11.05
N ARG A 294 -0.40 19.56 11.20
CA ARG A 294 -0.34 20.87 11.88
C ARG A 294 -0.63 22.05 10.96
N LEU A 295 -0.32 21.93 9.68
CA LEU A 295 -0.56 23.00 8.73
C LEU A 295 -2.06 23.18 8.46
N PRO A 296 -2.51 24.41 8.11
CA PRO A 296 -3.88 24.63 7.66
C PRO A 296 -4.23 23.68 6.50
N GLN A 297 -5.45 23.13 6.52
CA GLN A 297 -5.92 22.29 5.41
C GLN A 297 -6.12 23.15 4.16
N GLY A 298 -5.64 22.66 3.01
CA GLY A 298 -5.79 23.31 1.72
C GLY A 298 -7.24 23.31 1.20
N ASP A 299 -7.39 23.60 -0.07
CA ASP A 299 -8.70 23.49 -0.72
C ASP A 299 -8.96 22.03 -1.10
N VAL A 300 -9.87 21.39 -0.39
CA VAL A 300 -10.18 19.96 -0.53
C VAL A 300 -11.69 19.76 -0.66
N PRO A 301 -12.15 18.69 -1.36
CA PRO A 301 -13.59 18.48 -1.61
C PRO A 301 -14.43 18.28 -0.36
N TRP A 302 -13.88 17.73 0.72
CA TRP A 302 -14.59 17.51 1.99
C TRP A 302 -14.66 18.71 2.92
N ARG A 303 -14.29 19.91 2.45
CA ARG A 303 -14.58 21.17 3.14
C ARG A 303 -15.86 21.78 2.60
N ALA A 304 -16.70 22.30 3.49
CA ALA A 304 -17.94 22.97 3.10
C ALA A 304 -17.70 24.22 2.23
N ARG A 305 -16.61 24.93 2.50
CA ARG A 305 -16.24 26.16 1.75
C ARG A 305 -14.80 26.05 1.24
N PRO A 306 -14.50 26.66 0.06
CA PRO A 306 -13.13 26.77 -0.43
C PRO A 306 -12.17 27.37 0.60
N ALA A 307 -10.91 26.94 0.56
CA ALA A 307 -9.90 27.49 1.46
C ALA A 307 -9.57 28.95 1.04
N PRO A 308 -9.62 29.95 1.97
CA PRO A 308 -9.17 31.31 1.71
C PRO A 308 -7.72 31.36 1.23
N LEU A 309 -7.37 32.36 0.43
CA LEU A 309 -6.01 32.54 -0.11
C LEU A 309 -4.94 32.57 0.99
N LEU A 310 -5.24 33.24 2.11
CA LEU A 310 -4.34 33.29 3.27
C LEU A 310 -4.01 31.88 3.79
N ARG A 311 -5.01 31.00 3.95
CA ARG A 311 -4.78 29.61 4.40
C ARG A 311 -3.93 28.82 3.41
N ARG A 312 -4.15 29.03 2.10
CA ARG A 312 -3.33 28.38 1.06
C ARG A 312 -1.89 28.90 1.11
N GLY A 313 -1.72 30.22 1.31
CA GLY A 313 -0.42 30.86 1.48
C GLY A 313 0.33 30.32 2.70
N LEU A 314 -0.32 30.29 3.89
CA LEU A 314 0.27 29.76 5.11
C LEU A 314 0.64 28.26 4.98
N ARG A 315 -0.21 27.47 4.34
CA ARG A 315 0.11 26.06 4.07
C ARG A 315 1.36 25.94 3.18
N ARG A 316 1.43 26.72 2.11
CA ARG A 316 2.59 26.72 1.20
C ARG A 316 3.86 27.17 1.92
N ALA A 317 3.80 28.26 2.66
CA ALA A 317 4.92 28.78 3.44
C ALA A 317 5.42 27.74 4.48
N GLY A 318 4.49 27.11 5.19
CA GLY A 318 4.83 26.07 6.19
C GLY A 318 5.49 24.84 5.56
N TRP A 319 5.05 24.40 4.37
CA TRP A 319 5.73 23.34 3.63
C TRP A 319 7.14 23.75 3.21
N TRP A 320 7.32 24.98 2.68
CA TRP A 320 8.64 25.46 2.31
C TRP A 320 9.58 25.58 3.52
N ALA A 321 9.09 26.09 4.63
CA ALA A 321 9.86 26.18 5.87
C ALA A 321 10.27 24.80 6.43
N SER A 322 9.50 23.75 6.14
CA SER A 322 9.81 22.39 6.57
C SER A 322 10.82 21.66 5.67
N VAL A 323 11.10 22.16 4.45
CA VAL A 323 11.97 21.49 3.46
C VAL A 323 13.36 21.16 4.01
N PRO A 324 14.11 22.05 4.70
CA PRO A 324 15.43 21.71 5.21
C PRO A 324 15.40 20.55 6.21
N LEU A 325 14.41 20.55 7.10
CA LEU A 325 14.24 19.48 8.10
C LEU A 325 13.83 18.15 7.46
N LEU A 326 12.95 18.19 6.46
CA LEU A 326 12.58 17.01 5.68
C LEU A 326 13.77 16.44 4.89
N ALA A 327 14.59 17.31 4.32
CA ALA A 327 15.80 16.90 3.62
C ALA A 327 16.82 16.25 4.58
N LEU A 328 17.01 16.83 5.77
CA LEU A 328 17.86 16.24 6.81
C LEU A 328 17.32 14.86 7.26
N ALA A 329 16.04 14.76 7.57
CA ALA A 329 15.42 13.50 7.94
C ALA A 329 15.58 12.44 6.85
N HIS A 330 15.40 12.82 5.58
CA HIS A 330 15.59 11.91 4.44
C HIS A 330 17.06 11.50 4.26
N ALA A 331 18.01 12.41 4.48
CA ALA A 331 19.44 12.09 4.46
C ALA A 331 19.80 11.10 5.58
N LEU A 332 19.27 11.30 6.80
CA LEU A 332 19.44 10.37 7.91
C LEU A 332 18.85 8.99 7.61
N ASP A 333 17.62 8.93 7.11
CA ASP A 333 17.00 7.67 6.67
C ASP A 333 17.92 6.90 5.71
N ARG A 334 18.53 7.59 4.74
CA ARG A 334 19.41 6.95 3.74
C ARG A 334 20.76 6.54 4.28
N LEU A 335 21.39 7.40 5.06
CA LEU A 335 22.72 7.14 5.62
C LEU A 335 22.68 6.00 6.65
N LEU A 336 21.61 5.95 7.45
CA LEU A 336 21.47 4.93 8.50
C LEU A 336 20.87 3.61 8.00
N ALA A 337 20.21 3.59 6.84
CA ALA A 337 19.55 2.39 6.31
C ALA A 337 20.43 1.13 6.28
N PRO A 338 21.69 1.16 5.82
CA PRO A 338 22.53 -0.05 5.77
C PRO A 338 22.79 -0.68 7.15
N LEU A 339 22.83 0.16 8.19
CA LEU A 339 23.03 -0.29 9.57
C LEU A 339 21.69 -0.71 10.19
N LEU A 340 20.68 0.12 10.07
CA LEU A 340 19.38 -0.05 10.72
C LEU A 340 18.61 -1.27 10.19
N THR A 341 18.71 -1.57 8.90
CA THR A 341 18.06 -2.78 8.33
C THR A 341 18.59 -4.09 8.92
N ARG A 342 19.79 -4.07 9.50
CA ARG A 342 20.39 -5.24 10.18
C ARG A 342 19.92 -5.40 11.64
N THR A 343 19.28 -4.38 12.20
CA THR A 343 18.97 -4.29 13.63
C THR A 343 17.46 -4.24 13.94
N GLY A 344 16.64 -4.77 13.03
CA GLY A 344 15.18 -4.85 13.22
C GLY A 344 14.43 -3.54 12.88
N PHE A 345 15.06 -2.60 12.18
CA PHE A 345 14.42 -1.40 11.64
C PHE A 345 13.95 -1.57 10.19
N GLY A 346 14.12 -2.74 9.56
CA GLY A 346 13.55 -3.00 8.24
C GLY A 346 12.02 -2.83 8.28
N ASN A 347 11.49 -1.83 7.55
CA ASN A 347 10.08 -1.45 7.63
C ASN A 347 9.17 -2.25 6.72
N ALA A 348 9.72 -3.19 5.97
CA ALA A 348 8.99 -4.10 5.09
C ALA A 348 9.71 -5.45 5.02
N TYR A 349 8.97 -6.46 4.63
CA TYR A 349 9.51 -7.77 4.31
C TYR A 349 9.05 -8.23 2.93
N ARG A 350 9.85 -9.10 2.30
CA ARG A 350 9.51 -9.86 1.11
C ARG A 350 9.51 -11.33 1.45
N VAL A 351 8.46 -12.03 1.01
CA VAL A 351 8.36 -13.49 1.06
C VAL A 351 8.23 -14.00 -0.36
N ILE A 352 9.02 -14.99 -0.71
CA ILE A 352 8.82 -15.80 -1.92
C ILE A 352 8.45 -17.19 -1.45
N ALA A 353 7.32 -17.69 -1.96
CA ALA A 353 6.81 -19.01 -1.61
C ALA A 353 6.47 -19.76 -2.89
N ARG A 354 6.83 -21.03 -2.95
CA ARG A 354 6.52 -21.93 -4.06
C ARG A 354 5.24 -22.70 -3.75
N ARG A 355 4.31 -22.76 -4.71
CA ARG A 355 3.15 -23.63 -4.62
C ARG A 355 3.62 -25.10 -4.67
N ASP A 356 3.26 -25.87 -3.66
CA ASP A 356 3.59 -27.29 -3.61
C ASP A 356 2.90 -28.02 -4.78
N PRO A 357 3.57 -29.00 -5.42
CA PRO A 357 2.91 -29.90 -6.35
C PRO A 357 1.78 -30.61 -5.58
N GLY A 358 0.56 -30.53 -6.12
CA GLY A 358 -0.62 -31.14 -5.50
C GLY A 358 -0.62 -32.64 -5.64
#